data_a57a1d00f7181ee102ff81e1363cd013
#
_entry.id   a57a1d00f7181ee102ff81e1363cd013
#
_cell.length_a   1.000
_cell.length_b   1.000
_cell.length_c   1.000
_cell.angle_alpha   90.00
_cell.angle_beta   90.00
_cell.angle_gamma   90.00
#
_symmetry.space_group_name_H-M   'P 1'
#
loop_
_entity.id
_entity.type
_entity.pdbx_description
1 polymer ?
#
loop_
_entity_poly.entity_id
_entity_poly.type
_entity_poly.pdbx_seq_one_letter_code
_entity_poly.pdbx_strand_id
1 'polypeptide(L)'
;MKKQFSIIFISLLFFNGINAQGLLNKSEQKFTRQDTLRGSITKERAWWDVKYYHLNIKVNPADSTITGSNTIKYQVVQEYNSMQIDLQNPMEINKVIQDGKVLKYKREGNAFFIELIAPQTKGALKEINIFYGGKPKVAVNPPWDGGITWKKDSNGNPFIASSCQGLGASVWWPNKDHMYDEVDNMLISVNVPKNLTDVSNGRLLSVKQLKDGTKTYNWYVSNPINNYGVNINIGDYVSFSEKYKGEKGDLDCSYYVLRDNLAKAKKQFQDVPKMLKAFEHWFGPYPFYEDSYKLVEAPYLGMEHQSSVTYGNGFQNGYRGKDLSGTGWGLKFDFIIIHESGHEWFANNITYKDIADMWIHESFTNYSESLFVEYYYGKEAGFEYVLGTRKGIKNDKPIIGNYNVNNEGSGDMYPKGGNMLHTLRQIVNDDEKWRGILRGLNSTFYHQTVSTKQIEDYLSQQVGIDLSTVFNQYLRDTRIPTLEYFFKDNQVGYRWTNCVPGFNMPVKVTLNGKEELLQPETEWKSIPVISKNSKLEIDKNFYVASFNITE
;
A
#
# COMPACT_ATOMS: atom_id res chain seq x y z
N MET A 1 60.12 29.17 -59.78
CA MET A 1 59.21 28.05 -60.12
C MET A 1 58.93 27.23 -58.85
N LYS A 2 57.81 27.50 -58.14
CA LYS A 2 57.37 26.75 -56.97
C LYS A 2 56.13 25.96 -57.38
N LYS A 3 56.23 24.64 -57.36
CA LYS A 3 55.06 23.73 -57.56
C LYS A 3 54.29 23.61 -56.25
N GLN A 4 53.00 23.98 -56.25
CA GLN A 4 52.05 23.69 -55.17
C GLN A 4 51.54 22.31 -55.40
N PHE A 5 51.64 21.50 -54.32
CA PHE A 5 50.93 20.20 -54.21
C PHE A 5 49.64 20.41 -53.38
N SER A 6 48.50 20.21 -54.02
CA SER A 6 47.22 20.15 -53.35
C SER A 6 47.01 18.76 -52.83
N ILE A 7 46.87 18.62 -51.49
CA ILE A 7 46.50 17.37 -50.84
C ILE A 7 44.97 17.39 -50.66
N ILE A 8 44.32 16.46 -51.37
CA ILE A 8 42.88 16.20 -51.19
C ILE A 8 42.72 15.30 -49.98
N PHE A 9 42.05 15.79 -48.91
CA PHE A 9 41.65 15.01 -47.75
C PHE A 9 40.31 14.34 -48.08
N ILE A 10 40.32 13.03 -48.29
CA ILE A 10 39.11 12.22 -48.36
C ILE A 10 38.77 11.80 -46.92
N SER A 11 37.76 12.45 -46.33
CA SER A 11 37.20 12.04 -45.05
C SER A 11 36.31 10.81 -45.25
N LEU A 12 36.80 9.63 -44.87
CA LEU A 12 36.00 8.44 -44.72
C LEU A 12 35.10 8.61 -43.46
N LEU A 13 33.84 8.87 -43.69
CA LEU A 13 32.79 8.75 -42.65
C LEU A 13 32.57 7.27 -42.36
N PHE A 14 33.15 6.78 -41.27
CA PHE A 14 32.76 5.54 -40.67
C PHE A 14 31.38 5.73 -40.03
N PHE A 15 30.33 5.21 -40.68
CA PHE A 15 29.06 4.95 -40.04
C PHE A 15 29.23 3.82 -39.04
N ASN A 16 29.46 4.11 -37.79
CA ASN A 16 29.24 3.16 -36.72
C ASN A 16 27.72 2.95 -36.61
N GLY A 17 27.26 1.88 -37.22
CA GLY A 17 25.92 1.35 -36.96
C GLY A 17 25.81 1.02 -35.46
N ILE A 18 25.23 1.90 -34.69
CA ILE A 18 24.82 1.60 -33.32
C ILE A 18 23.72 0.55 -33.46
N ASN A 19 24.05 -0.67 -33.09
CA ASN A 19 23.08 -1.76 -33.01
C ASN A 19 22.02 -1.38 -31.97
N ALA A 20 20.88 -0.84 -32.42
CA ALA A 20 19.70 -0.57 -31.61
C ALA A 20 19.03 -1.83 -31.03
N GLN A 21 19.56 -3.03 -31.33
CA GLN A 21 19.08 -4.29 -30.78
C GLN A 21 19.37 -4.52 -29.30
N GLY A 22 20.27 -3.73 -28.67
CA GLY A 22 20.57 -3.86 -27.25
C GLY A 22 19.52 -3.23 -26.32
N LEU A 23 18.61 -2.39 -26.83
CA LEU A 23 17.58 -1.70 -26.05
C LEU A 23 16.26 -2.49 -25.94
N LEU A 24 16.09 -3.60 -26.69
CA LEU A 24 14.89 -4.43 -26.69
C LEU A 24 15.00 -5.70 -25.86
N ASN A 25 16.17 -6.03 -25.32
CA ASN A 25 16.30 -7.10 -24.35
C ASN A 25 15.99 -6.53 -22.96
N LYS A 26 14.71 -6.34 -22.63
CA LYS A 26 14.26 -6.43 -21.24
C LYS A 26 14.68 -7.83 -20.79
N SER A 27 15.74 -7.93 -19.98
CA SER A 27 16.07 -9.19 -19.33
C SER A 27 14.83 -9.63 -18.58
N GLU A 28 14.21 -10.73 -18.97
CA GLU A 28 13.11 -11.31 -18.22
C GLU A 28 13.59 -11.46 -16.77
N GLN A 29 12.90 -10.84 -15.83
CA GLN A 29 13.22 -10.94 -14.43
C GLN A 29 13.07 -12.42 -14.05
N LYS A 30 14.18 -13.08 -13.69
CA LYS A 30 14.17 -14.48 -13.29
C LYS A 30 13.86 -14.57 -11.81
N PHE A 31 12.79 -15.25 -11.47
CA PHE A 31 12.42 -15.56 -10.11
C PHE A 31 13.02 -16.87 -9.65
N THR A 32 13.41 -16.91 -8.37
CA THR A 32 14.00 -18.08 -7.74
C THR A 32 12.93 -18.92 -7.03
N ARG A 33 13.33 -20.12 -6.55
CA ARG A 33 12.46 -20.90 -5.69
C ARG A 33 12.11 -20.16 -4.39
N GLN A 34 13.01 -19.34 -3.85
CA GLN A 34 12.73 -18.55 -2.64
C GLN A 34 11.65 -17.49 -2.90
N ASP A 35 11.65 -16.87 -4.08
CA ASP A 35 10.59 -15.93 -4.46
C ASP A 35 9.23 -16.64 -4.56
N THR A 36 9.21 -17.85 -5.13
CA THR A 36 7.99 -18.68 -5.18
C THR A 36 7.53 -19.12 -3.79
N LEU A 37 8.44 -19.55 -2.91
CA LEU A 37 8.10 -19.92 -1.53
C LEU A 37 7.58 -18.73 -0.73
N ARG A 38 8.09 -17.53 -1.00
CA ARG A 38 7.65 -16.31 -0.34
C ARG A 38 6.29 -15.84 -0.87
N GLY A 39 6.10 -15.80 -2.20
CA GLY A 39 4.98 -15.11 -2.84
C GLY A 39 3.85 -16.01 -3.34
N SER A 40 3.90 -17.35 -3.15
CA SER A 40 2.84 -18.24 -3.63
C SER A 40 2.04 -18.90 -2.50
N ILE A 41 0.82 -19.28 -2.82
CA ILE A 41 0.00 -20.14 -1.97
C ILE A 41 0.41 -21.59 -2.24
N THR A 42 1.48 -22.04 -1.56
CA THR A 42 1.96 -23.42 -1.63
C THR A 42 0.89 -24.38 -1.10
N LYS A 43 1.00 -25.67 -1.48
CA LYS A 43 0.12 -26.70 -0.91
C LYS A 43 0.27 -26.82 0.61
N GLU A 44 1.43 -26.49 1.16
CA GLU A 44 1.72 -26.50 2.60
C GLU A 44 1.13 -25.29 3.33
N ARG A 45 0.70 -24.23 2.62
CA ARG A 45 -0.08 -23.11 3.13
C ARG A 45 -1.59 -23.26 2.89
N ALA A 46 -2.01 -23.81 1.76
CA ALA A 46 -3.39 -23.79 1.27
C ALA A 46 -4.36 -24.64 2.09
N TRP A 47 -3.89 -25.67 2.82
CA TRP A 47 -4.72 -26.66 3.49
C TRP A 47 -5.26 -26.23 4.85
N TRP A 48 -4.79 -25.11 5.39
CA TRP A 48 -5.19 -24.59 6.70
C TRP A 48 -5.48 -23.09 6.63
N ASP A 49 -6.42 -22.64 7.44
CA ASP A 49 -6.91 -21.29 7.57
C ASP A 49 -6.58 -20.79 8.98
N VAL A 50 -5.87 -19.67 9.09
CA VAL A 50 -5.44 -19.15 10.38
C VAL A 50 -6.60 -18.47 11.11
N LYS A 51 -6.81 -18.82 12.39
CA LYS A 51 -7.92 -18.30 13.21
C LYS A 51 -7.44 -17.41 14.36
N TYR A 52 -6.25 -17.67 14.89
CA TYR A 52 -5.76 -16.92 16.03
C TYR A 52 -4.25 -17.02 16.12
N TYR A 53 -3.62 -15.90 16.47
CA TYR A 53 -2.25 -15.84 16.92
C TYR A 53 -2.16 -15.36 18.37
N HIS A 54 -1.29 -16.00 19.16
CA HIS A 54 -0.76 -15.40 20.39
C HIS A 54 0.75 -15.24 20.24
N LEU A 55 1.14 -14.03 19.89
CA LEU A 55 2.54 -13.64 19.80
C LEU A 55 3.02 -13.22 21.19
N ASN A 56 3.87 -14.03 21.83
CA ASN A 56 4.41 -13.75 23.17
C ASN A 56 5.91 -13.64 23.08
N ILE A 57 6.45 -12.42 23.20
CA ILE A 57 7.85 -12.11 22.94
C ILE A 57 8.50 -11.31 24.06
N LYS A 58 9.80 -11.49 24.18
CA LYS A 58 10.70 -10.63 24.94
C LYS A 58 11.65 -9.92 23.98
N VAL A 59 11.64 -8.59 24.05
CA VAL A 59 12.54 -7.73 23.28
C VAL A 59 13.67 -7.27 24.19
N ASN A 60 14.91 -7.53 23.80
CA ASN A 60 16.10 -7.10 24.53
C ASN A 60 16.84 -6.01 23.74
N PRO A 61 16.68 -4.73 24.13
CA PRO A 61 17.36 -3.62 23.45
C PRO A 61 18.89 -3.64 23.57
N ALA A 62 19.43 -4.31 24.59
CA ALA A 62 20.87 -4.28 24.86
C ALA A 62 21.69 -5.04 23.79
N ASP A 63 21.14 -6.12 23.25
CA ASP A 63 21.77 -6.94 22.23
C ASP A 63 21.00 -7.09 20.93
N SER A 64 19.87 -6.34 20.82
CA SER A 64 18.97 -6.33 19.67
C SER A 64 18.39 -7.72 19.33
N THR A 65 17.99 -8.47 20.36
CA THR A 65 17.37 -9.79 20.20
C THR A 65 15.88 -9.76 20.49
N ILE A 66 15.16 -10.66 19.81
CA ILE A 66 13.77 -11.02 20.10
C ILE A 66 13.74 -12.53 20.36
N THR A 67 13.07 -12.93 21.44
CA THR A 67 12.85 -14.35 21.79
C THR A 67 11.43 -14.54 22.25
N GLY A 68 10.85 -15.70 21.99
CA GLY A 68 9.48 -15.97 22.43
C GLY A 68 8.82 -17.13 21.72
N SER A 69 7.51 -17.04 21.60
CA SER A 69 6.69 -18.03 20.91
C SER A 69 5.52 -17.41 20.17
N ASN A 70 5.08 -18.08 19.12
CA ASN A 70 3.79 -17.83 18.50
C ASN A 70 2.90 -19.08 18.64
N THR A 71 1.77 -18.96 19.30
CA THR A 71 0.70 -19.96 19.31
C THR A 71 -0.23 -19.68 18.15
N ILE A 72 -0.39 -20.65 17.26
CA ILE A 72 -1.23 -20.57 16.08
C ILE A 72 -2.43 -21.50 16.24
N LYS A 73 -3.65 -20.94 16.27
CA LYS A 73 -4.86 -21.75 16.11
C LYS A 73 -5.31 -21.67 14.66
N TYR A 74 -5.68 -22.79 14.10
CA TYR A 74 -6.06 -22.87 12.69
C TYR A 74 -7.18 -23.89 12.46
N GLN A 75 -7.95 -23.65 11.41
CA GLN A 75 -8.94 -24.59 10.90
C GLN A 75 -8.36 -25.37 9.72
N VAL A 76 -8.54 -26.69 9.75
CA VAL A 76 -8.15 -27.56 8.64
C VAL A 76 -9.17 -27.44 7.52
N VAL A 77 -8.80 -26.90 6.37
CA VAL A 77 -9.70 -26.77 5.20
C VAL A 77 -9.57 -27.94 4.23
N GLN A 78 -8.41 -28.61 4.26
CA GLN A 78 -8.14 -29.82 3.47
C GLN A 78 -7.21 -30.74 4.26
N GLU A 79 -7.37 -32.06 4.12
CA GLU A 79 -6.48 -33.03 4.77
C GLU A 79 -5.05 -32.92 4.24
N TYR A 80 -4.09 -32.69 5.14
CA TYR A 80 -2.67 -32.62 4.84
C TYR A 80 -1.82 -32.81 6.10
N ASN A 81 -0.51 -33.01 5.96
CA ASN A 81 0.39 -33.31 7.08
C ASN A 81 1.72 -32.52 7.08
N SER A 82 1.89 -31.56 6.19
CA SER A 82 3.05 -30.66 6.16
C SER A 82 2.58 -29.21 6.20
N MET A 83 3.13 -28.41 7.12
CA MET A 83 2.76 -27.02 7.32
C MET A 83 3.94 -26.12 6.98
N GLN A 84 3.75 -25.17 6.08
CA GLN A 84 4.74 -24.11 5.85
C GLN A 84 4.53 -22.98 6.85
N ILE A 85 5.60 -22.64 7.57
CA ILE A 85 5.74 -21.43 8.40
C ILE A 85 6.96 -20.67 7.90
N ASP A 86 6.85 -19.36 7.85
CA ASP A 86 7.92 -18.51 7.37
C ASP A 86 8.59 -17.79 8.54
N LEU A 87 9.92 -17.79 8.52
CA LEU A 87 10.76 -17.02 9.44
C LEU A 87 12.11 -16.77 8.75
N GLN A 88 12.41 -15.48 8.52
CA GLN A 88 13.59 -15.09 7.74
C GLN A 88 14.87 -15.17 8.56
N ASN A 89 15.97 -15.48 7.88
CA ASN A 89 17.31 -15.36 8.43
C ASN A 89 17.55 -13.92 8.96
N PRO A 90 18.26 -13.76 10.10
CA PRO A 90 18.93 -14.77 10.91
C PRO A 90 18.11 -15.31 12.11
N MET A 91 16.78 -15.16 12.08
CA MET A 91 15.90 -15.71 13.11
C MET A 91 15.82 -17.25 12.97
N GLU A 92 15.67 -17.95 14.11
CA GLU A 92 15.64 -19.42 14.15
C GLU A 92 14.44 -19.95 14.92
N ILE A 93 13.81 -21.02 14.41
CA ILE A 93 12.84 -21.81 15.18
C ILE A 93 13.64 -22.76 16.08
N ASN A 94 13.38 -22.69 17.38
CA ASN A 94 14.04 -23.54 18.37
C ASN A 94 13.28 -24.85 18.65
N LYS A 95 11.95 -24.77 18.58
CA LYS A 95 11.08 -25.89 18.94
C LYS A 95 9.68 -25.66 18.40
N VAL A 96 9.04 -26.74 17.96
CA VAL A 96 7.62 -26.75 17.57
C VAL A 96 6.89 -27.82 18.36
N ILE A 97 5.72 -27.48 18.93
CA ILE A 97 4.92 -28.41 19.74
C ILE A 97 3.48 -28.44 19.23
N GLN A 98 2.93 -29.64 19.04
CA GLN A 98 1.52 -29.87 18.84
C GLN A 98 1.06 -31.04 19.71
N ASP A 99 -0.07 -30.91 20.38
CA ASP A 99 -0.66 -31.94 21.25
C ASP A 99 0.34 -32.52 22.27
N GLY A 100 1.19 -31.65 22.87
CA GLY A 100 2.24 -32.01 23.82
C GLY A 100 3.47 -32.70 23.22
N LYS A 101 3.52 -32.93 21.93
CA LYS A 101 4.62 -33.61 21.22
C LYS A 101 5.49 -32.61 20.45
N VAL A 102 6.79 -32.82 20.50
CA VAL A 102 7.77 -32.04 19.70
C VAL A 102 7.73 -32.54 18.26
N LEU A 103 7.54 -31.62 17.33
CA LEU A 103 7.48 -31.90 15.88
C LEU A 103 8.86 -31.70 15.25
N LYS A 104 9.09 -32.47 14.17
CA LYS A 104 10.24 -32.27 13.28
C LYS A 104 9.92 -31.17 12.26
N TYR A 105 10.93 -30.47 11.82
CA TYR A 105 10.83 -29.51 10.73
C TYR A 105 12.10 -29.48 9.89
N LYS A 106 11.95 -29.02 8.65
CA LYS A 106 13.05 -28.77 7.72
C LYS A 106 13.01 -27.32 7.28
N ARG A 107 14.16 -26.65 7.34
CA ARG A 107 14.29 -25.29 6.80
C ARG A 107 14.75 -25.32 5.34
N GLU A 108 14.12 -24.50 4.51
CA GLU A 108 14.52 -24.18 3.15
C GLU A 108 14.52 -22.65 2.96
N GLY A 109 15.69 -22.04 3.11
CA GLY A 109 15.81 -20.57 3.11
C GLY A 109 15.04 -19.93 4.26
N ASN A 110 13.99 -19.17 3.91
CA ASN A 110 13.13 -18.49 4.88
C ASN A 110 11.85 -19.27 5.22
N ALA A 111 11.59 -20.41 4.57
CA ALA A 111 10.47 -21.28 4.84
C ALA A 111 10.87 -22.47 5.73
N PHE A 112 10.01 -22.82 6.68
CA PHE A 112 10.08 -24.00 7.53
C PHE A 112 8.92 -24.92 7.21
N PHE A 113 9.22 -26.16 6.87
CA PHE A 113 8.23 -27.21 6.63
C PHE A 113 8.13 -28.08 7.87
N ILE A 114 7.03 -27.97 8.60
CA ILE A 114 6.76 -28.70 9.85
C ILE A 114 6.04 -30.00 9.48
N GLU A 115 6.60 -31.13 9.91
CA GLU A 115 6.01 -32.45 9.73
C GLU A 115 5.02 -32.74 10.88
N LEU A 116 3.73 -32.75 10.57
CA LEU A 116 2.71 -33.13 11.53
C LEU A 116 2.70 -34.65 11.75
N ILE A 117 2.35 -35.11 12.96
CA ILE A 117 2.41 -36.53 13.33
C ILE A 117 1.50 -37.40 12.46
N ALA A 118 0.38 -36.83 12.03
CA ALA A 118 -0.60 -37.48 11.15
C ALA A 118 -1.28 -36.43 10.27
N PRO A 119 -1.88 -36.81 9.14
CA PRO A 119 -2.74 -35.93 8.37
C PRO A 119 -3.83 -35.34 9.26
N GLN A 120 -4.08 -34.04 9.10
CA GLN A 120 -5.07 -33.30 9.88
C GLN A 120 -6.44 -33.46 9.22
N THR A 121 -7.46 -33.76 10.01
CA THR A 121 -8.82 -33.97 9.50
C THR A 121 -9.50 -32.67 9.11
N LYS A 122 -10.06 -32.57 7.90
CA LYS A 122 -10.83 -31.43 7.43
C LYS A 122 -11.92 -31.01 8.43
N GLY A 123 -12.04 -29.71 8.68
CA GLY A 123 -12.97 -29.10 9.63
C GLY A 123 -12.47 -29.06 11.06
N ALA A 124 -11.39 -29.74 11.40
CA ALA A 124 -10.83 -29.72 12.75
C ALA A 124 -10.20 -28.36 13.08
N LEU A 125 -10.43 -27.89 14.32
CA LEU A 125 -9.67 -26.78 14.92
C LEU A 125 -8.46 -27.37 15.65
N LYS A 126 -7.28 -26.83 15.34
CA LYS A 126 -6.00 -27.29 15.87
C LYS A 126 -5.18 -26.11 16.38
N GLU A 127 -4.19 -26.45 17.21
CA GLU A 127 -3.24 -25.49 17.76
C GLU A 127 -1.82 -26.01 17.60
N ILE A 128 -0.87 -25.11 17.31
CA ILE A 128 0.56 -25.39 17.26
C ILE A 128 1.32 -24.26 17.94
N ASN A 129 2.34 -24.60 18.70
CA ASN A 129 3.22 -23.65 19.39
C ASN A 129 4.61 -23.65 18.78
N ILE A 130 5.09 -22.48 18.35
CA ILE A 130 6.40 -22.29 17.71
C ILE A 130 7.25 -21.41 18.60
N PHE A 131 8.32 -21.97 19.15
CA PHE A 131 9.32 -21.25 19.94
C PHE A 131 10.47 -20.82 19.03
N TYR A 132 10.89 -19.57 19.14
CA TYR A 132 11.86 -18.99 18.23
C TYR A 132 12.69 -17.88 18.90
N GLY A 133 13.73 -17.45 18.22
CA GLY A 133 14.52 -16.30 18.68
C GLY A 133 15.67 -15.98 17.76
N GLY A 134 16.32 -14.88 18.05
CA GLY A 134 17.48 -14.40 17.31
C GLY A 134 17.56 -12.88 17.23
N LYS A 135 18.44 -12.40 16.37
CA LYS A 135 18.56 -10.98 16.01
C LYS A 135 17.81 -10.77 14.71
N PRO A 136 16.62 -10.13 14.71
CA PRO A 136 15.91 -9.87 13.46
C PRO A 136 16.72 -8.95 12.55
N LYS A 137 16.45 -9.00 11.25
CA LYS A 137 17.06 -8.09 10.28
C LYS A 137 16.85 -6.64 10.73
N VAL A 138 17.95 -5.89 10.73
CA VAL A 138 17.93 -4.45 11.02
C VAL A 138 17.57 -3.70 9.75
N ALA A 139 16.59 -2.81 9.83
CA ALA A 139 16.26 -1.92 8.72
C ALA A 139 17.38 -0.88 8.53
N VAL A 140 17.87 -0.76 7.30
CA VAL A 140 18.93 0.19 6.90
C VAL A 140 18.32 1.51 6.46
N ASN A 141 17.23 1.44 5.72
CA ASN A 141 16.49 2.59 5.22
C ASN A 141 14.97 2.45 5.52
N PRO A 142 14.58 2.44 6.85
CA PRO A 142 13.19 2.24 7.22
C PRO A 142 12.29 3.42 6.78
N PRO A 143 11.04 3.15 6.40
CA PRO A 143 10.36 1.85 6.41
C PRO A 143 10.60 1.00 5.15
N TRP A 144 11.24 1.54 4.11
CA TRP A 144 11.24 1.00 2.73
C TRP A 144 11.96 -0.34 2.54
N ASP A 145 13.01 -0.63 3.33
CA ASP A 145 13.76 -1.89 3.21
C ASP A 145 13.33 -2.97 4.21
N GLY A 146 12.47 -2.60 5.14
CA GLY A 146 11.88 -3.49 6.15
C GLY A 146 12.87 -4.06 7.17
N GLY A 147 12.34 -4.44 8.33
CA GLY A 147 13.08 -4.98 9.45
C GLY A 147 12.75 -4.31 10.79
N ILE A 148 13.61 -4.47 11.77
CA ILE A 148 13.51 -3.77 13.05
C ILE A 148 14.46 -2.58 13.06
N THR A 149 13.94 -1.41 13.38
CA THR A 149 14.73 -0.20 13.60
C THR A 149 15.13 -0.12 15.06
N TRP A 150 16.43 -0.17 15.33
CA TRP A 150 17.02 -0.06 16.67
C TRP A 150 17.72 1.29 16.81
N LYS A 151 16.99 2.30 17.28
CA LYS A 151 17.53 3.65 17.52
C LYS A 151 17.47 4.02 18.99
N LYS A 152 17.93 5.21 19.30
CA LYS A 152 17.80 5.85 20.62
C LYS A 152 17.16 7.21 20.44
N ASP A 153 16.39 7.63 21.45
CA ASP A 153 15.88 8.98 21.55
C ASP A 153 17.00 9.98 21.91
N SER A 154 16.64 11.26 22.02
CA SER A 154 17.55 12.36 22.41
C SER A 154 18.17 12.17 23.80
N ASN A 155 17.54 11.39 24.68
CA ASN A 155 17.97 11.11 26.04
C ASN A 155 18.76 9.81 26.16
N GLY A 156 18.99 9.10 25.02
CA GLY A 156 19.72 7.84 24.97
C GLY A 156 18.89 6.59 25.28
N ASN A 157 17.58 6.72 25.50
CA ASN A 157 16.70 5.58 25.71
C ASN A 157 16.45 4.82 24.39
N PRO A 158 16.26 3.49 24.43
CA PRO A 158 15.87 2.73 23.27
C PRO A 158 14.60 3.29 22.60
N PHE A 159 14.65 3.42 21.26
CA PHE A 159 13.55 3.86 20.41
C PHE A 159 13.46 2.89 19.21
N ILE A 160 12.57 1.91 19.32
CA ILE A 160 12.54 0.71 18.49
C ILE A 160 11.17 0.60 17.83
N ALA A 161 11.15 0.23 16.55
CA ALA A 161 9.90 -0.08 15.84
C ALA A 161 10.13 -1.10 14.72
N SER A 162 9.10 -1.88 14.40
CA SER A 162 9.06 -2.76 13.24
C SER A 162 8.54 -2.04 11.99
N SER A 163 8.98 -2.47 10.81
CA SER A 163 8.40 -2.11 9.51
C SER A 163 8.58 -3.28 8.56
N CYS A 164 7.50 -3.76 7.92
CA CYS A 164 7.53 -5.05 7.24
C CYS A 164 6.82 -5.08 5.87
N GLN A 165 6.25 -3.99 5.40
CA GLN A 165 5.62 -3.96 4.07
C GLN A 165 6.61 -4.44 3.00
N GLY A 166 6.16 -5.28 2.08
CA GLY A 166 7.01 -5.89 1.04
C GLY A 166 7.93 -6.99 1.54
N LEU A 167 8.74 -6.72 2.58
CA LEU A 167 9.66 -7.72 3.15
C LEU A 167 8.93 -8.88 3.84
N GLY A 168 7.83 -8.58 4.54
CA GLY A 168 7.01 -9.54 5.26
C GLY A 168 7.29 -9.63 6.75
N ALA A 169 6.26 -9.98 7.51
CA ALA A 169 6.30 -10.09 8.97
C ALA A 169 7.24 -11.20 9.47
N SER A 170 7.50 -12.19 8.65
CA SER A 170 8.44 -13.28 8.97
C SER A 170 9.88 -12.81 9.22
N VAL A 171 10.18 -11.55 8.95
CA VAL A 171 11.47 -10.94 9.32
C VAL A 171 11.74 -10.94 10.83
N TRP A 172 10.71 -10.98 11.68
CA TRP A 172 10.87 -10.91 13.12
C TRP A 172 10.01 -11.88 13.96
N TRP A 173 8.98 -12.52 13.35
CA TRP A 173 8.17 -13.55 14.02
C TRP A 173 7.68 -14.63 13.05
N PRO A 174 7.55 -15.92 13.49
CA PRO A 174 7.12 -17.00 12.65
C PRO A 174 5.61 -16.95 12.41
N ASN A 175 5.18 -16.93 11.14
CA ASN A 175 3.78 -16.87 10.76
C ASN A 175 3.54 -17.48 9.36
N LYS A 176 2.29 -17.49 8.92
CA LYS A 176 1.90 -17.77 7.53
C LYS A 176 2.04 -16.49 6.73
N ASP A 177 3.26 -16.20 6.28
CA ASP A 177 3.60 -14.89 5.70
C ASP A 177 3.12 -14.74 4.25
N HIS A 178 1.82 -14.63 4.08
CA HIS A 178 1.16 -14.37 2.81
C HIS A 178 -0.15 -13.63 3.03
N MET A 179 -0.46 -12.67 2.17
CA MET A 179 -1.57 -11.73 2.37
C MET A 179 -2.97 -12.31 2.11
N TYR A 180 -3.08 -13.50 1.52
CA TYR A 180 -4.39 -14.08 1.19
C TYR A 180 -5.19 -14.53 2.41
N ASP A 181 -4.53 -14.72 3.55
CA ASP A 181 -5.09 -15.30 4.77
C ASP A 181 -4.73 -14.42 5.97
N GLU A 182 -5.69 -13.63 6.41
CA GLU A 182 -5.57 -12.78 7.59
C GLU A 182 -6.09 -13.54 8.82
N VAL A 183 -5.40 -13.36 9.95
CA VAL A 183 -5.87 -13.92 11.21
C VAL A 183 -7.13 -13.21 11.70
N ASP A 184 -8.14 -13.96 12.17
CA ASP A 184 -9.43 -13.39 12.61
C ASP A 184 -9.25 -12.44 13.83
N ASN A 185 -8.31 -12.75 14.74
CA ASN A 185 -7.96 -11.95 15.92
C ASN A 185 -6.63 -12.40 16.52
N MET A 186 -5.99 -11.56 17.34
CA MET A 186 -4.73 -11.96 17.97
C MET A 186 -4.47 -11.30 19.33
N LEU A 187 -3.65 -11.97 20.14
CA LEU A 187 -3.05 -11.43 21.35
C LEU A 187 -1.55 -11.16 21.12
N ILE A 188 -1.12 -9.94 21.38
CA ILE A 188 0.26 -9.51 21.27
C ILE A 188 0.77 -9.22 22.67
N SER A 189 1.68 -10.06 23.19
CA SER A 189 2.27 -9.93 24.52
C SER A 189 3.75 -9.57 24.36
N VAL A 190 4.11 -8.33 24.70
CA VAL A 190 5.48 -7.81 24.50
C VAL A 190 6.12 -7.51 25.86
N ASN A 191 7.17 -8.24 26.19
CA ASN A 191 7.97 -8.03 27.39
C ASN A 191 9.16 -7.11 27.09
N VAL A 192 9.26 -6.02 27.86
CA VAL A 192 10.30 -4.98 27.72
C VAL A 192 10.88 -4.58 29.07
N PRO A 193 12.07 -3.93 29.13
CA PRO A 193 12.58 -3.31 30.35
C PRO A 193 11.56 -2.36 31.00
N LYS A 194 11.51 -2.32 32.35
CA LYS A 194 10.47 -1.61 33.11
C LYS A 194 10.34 -0.10 32.81
N ASN A 195 11.42 0.51 32.34
CA ASN A 195 11.46 1.95 31.98
C ASN A 195 10.94 2.26 30.58
N LEU A 196 10.65 1.24 29.76
CA LEU A 196 10.15 1.41 28.40
C LEU A 196 8.65 1.10 28.33
N THR A 197 7.99 1.68 27.36
CA THR A 197 6.61 1.37 26.98
C THR A 197 6.61 0.69 25.63
N ASP A 198 5.83 -0.40 25.52
CA ASP A 198 5.47 -0.99 24.23
C ASP A 198 4.08 -0.53 23.80
N VAL A 199 3.92 -0.22 22.52
CA VAL A 199 2.64 0.09 21.87
C VAL A 199 2.48 -0.77 20.62
N SER A 200 1.41 -1.56 20.59
CA SER A 200 1.08 -2.46 19.48
C SER A 200 -0.36 -2.23 18.97
N ASN A 201 -0.80 -3.07 18.04
CA ASN A 201 -2.14 -3.04 17.45
C ASN A 201 -3.26 -3.35 18.49
N GLY A 202 -4.49 -2.98 18.19
CA GLY A 202 -5.65 -3.28 19.02
C GLY A 202 -5.70 -2.49 20.33
N ARG A 203 -6.35 -3.06 21.35
CA ARG A 203 -6.52 -2.42 22.67
C ARG A 203 -5.61 -3.02 23.72
N LEU A 204 -5.06 -2.17 24.58
CA LEU A 204 -4.28 -2.59 25.75
C LEU A 204 -5.20 -3.25 26.78
N LEU A 205 -5.04 -4.56 26.98
CA LEU A 205 -5.77 -5.31 27.99
C LEU A 205 -5.16 -5.18 29.39
N SER A 206 -3.82 -5.27 29.48
CA SER A 206 -3.12 -5.23 30.77
C SER A 206 -1.65 -4.96 30.63
N VAL A 207 -1.04 -4.45 31.70
CA VAL A 207 0.42 -4.35 31.88
C VAL A 207 0.81 -5.12 33.14
N LYS A 208 1.64 -6.16 32.96
CA LYS A 208 2.09 -7.02 34.06
C LYS A 208 3.53 -6.74 34.42
N GLN A 209 3.77 -6.23 35.61
CA GLN A 209 5.12 -6.06 36.17
C GLN A 209 5.70 -7.42 36.57
N LEU A 210 6.96 -7.67 36.23
CA LEU A 210 7.66 -8.89 36.58
C LEU A 210 8.79 -8.63 37.60
N LYS A 211 9.14 -9.67 38.37
CA LYS A 211 10.19 -9.57 39.43
C LYS A 211 11.60 -9.36 38.88
N ASP A 212 11.82 -9.71 37.59
CA ASP A 212 13.09 -9.57 36.92
C ASP A 212 13.41 -8.14 36.41
N GLY A 213 12.55 -7.16 36.77
CA GLY A 213 12.71 -5.77 36.36
C GLY A 213 12.20 -5.48 34.96
N THR A 214 11.37 -6.36 34.39
CA THR A 214 10.68 -6.15 33.12
C THR A 214 9.17 -5.99 33.31
N LYS A 215 8.47 -5.60 32.26
CA LYS A 215 7.01 -5.60 32.22
C LYS A 215 6.51 -6.11 30.87
N THR A 216 5.34 -6.77 30.90
CA THR A 216 4.69 -7.30 29.70
C THR A 216 3.43 -6.50 29.41
N TYR A 217 3.35 -5.94 28.22
CA TYR A 217 2.15 -5.33 27.67
C TYR A 217 1.36 -6.40 26.91
N ASN A 218 0.06 -6.48 27.16
CA ASN A 218 -0.83 -7.41 26.48
C ASN A 218 -1.84 -6.60 25.67
N TRP A 219 -1.74 -6.66 24.37
CA TRP A 219 -2.61 -5.99 23.40
C TRP A 219 -3.51 -7.01 22.71
N TYR A 220 -4.76 -6.69 22.50
CA TYR A 220 -5.70 -7.57 21.81
C TYR A 220 -6.27 -6.88 20.59
N VAL A 221 -6.14 -7.55 19.45
CA VAL A 221 -6.70 -7.16 18.16
C VAL A 221 -7.97 -7.98 17.95
N SER A 222 -9.11 -7.31 17.86
CA SER A 222 -10.43 -7.93 17.74
C SER A 222 -10.83 -8.21 16.30
N ASN A 223 -10.30 -7.43 15.36
CA ASN A 223 -10.62 -7.49 13.94
C ASN A 223 -9.57 -8.29 13.16
N PRO A 224 -9.89 -8.81 11.98
CA PRO A 224 -8.89 -9.39 11.10
C PRO A 224 -7.72 -8.44 10.87
N ILE A 225 -6.51 -8.98 10.83
CA ILE A 225 -5.29 -8.20 10.63
C ILE A 225 -4.31 -8.93 9.72
N ASN A 226 -3.77 -8.22 8.74
CA ASN A 226 -2.69 -8.74 7.91
C ASN A 226 -1.39 -8.87 8.72
N ASN A 227 -0.54 -9.80 8.32
CA ASN A 227 0.66 -10.11 9.09
C ASN A 227 1.64 -8.93 9.15
N TYR A 228 1.84 -8.18 8.05
CA TYR A 228 2.79 -7.07 8.03
C TYR A 228 2.32 -5.87 8.85
N GLY A 229 1.02 -5.72 9.04
CA GLY A 229 0.42 -4.70 9.89
C GLY A 229 0.64 -4.91 11.38
N VAL A 230 1.07 -6.12 11.80
CA VAL A 230 1.41 -6.40 13.21
C VAL A 230 2.72 -5.71 13.57
N ASN A 231 2.67 -4.81 14.58
CA ASN A 231 3.82 -4.01 14.94
C ASN A 231 4.18 -4.04 16.42
N ILE A 232 5.43 -3.65 16.71
CA ILE A 232 5.90 -3.23 18.01
C ILE A 232 6.49 -1.83 17.89
N ASN A 233 6.17 -0.97 18.88
CA ASN A 233 6.81 0.33 19.05
C ASN A 233 7.24 0.46 20.51
N ILE A 234 8.55 0.58 20.76
CA ILE A 234 9.11 0.54 22.11
C ILE A 234 9.94 1.81 22.33
N GLY A 235 9.60 2.55 23.38
CA GLY A 235 10.28 3.80 23.71
C GLY A 235 9.95 4.33 25.10
N ASP A 236 10.53 5.47 25.47
CA ASP A 236 10.12 6.26 26.65
C ASP A 236 8.90 7.12 26.26
N TYR A 237 7.80 6.45 25.98
CA TYR A 237 6.58 7.12 25.57
C TYR A 237 5.81 7.75 26.71
N VAL A 238 5.25 8.93 26.43
CA VAL A 238 4.11 9.52 27.12
C VAL A 238 2.90 9.47 26.19
N SER A 239 1.69 9.51 26.77
CA SER A 239 0.47 9.41 25.98
C SER A 239 -0.53 10.51 26.34
N PHE A 240 -1.39 10.81 25.38
CA PHE A 240 -2.63 11.57 25.55
C PHE A 240 -3.70 10.98 24.64
N SER A 241 -4.96 11.31 24.90
CA SER A 241 -6.07 10.70 24.15
C SER A 241 -7.23 11.68 24.02
N GLU A 242 -8.09 11.39 23.04
CA GLU A 242 -9.38 12.05 22.86
C GLU A 242 -10.43 11.04 22.39
N LYS A 243 -11.70 11.45 22.39
CA LYS A 243 -12.79 10.70 21.77
C LYS A 243 -13.24 11.43 20.51
N TYR A 244 -13.18 10.73 19.39
CA TYR A 244 -13.76 11.20 18.14
C TYR A 244 -15.21 10.70 18.02
N LYS A 245 -16.14 11.59 17.72
CA LYS A 245 -17.54 11.24 17.45
C LYS A 245 -17.71 10.97 15.97
N GLY A 246 -17.62 9.71 15.61
CA GLY A 246 -17.72 9.24 14.24
C GLY A 246 -19.06 8.59 13.89
N GLU A 247 -19.15 7.99 12.71
CA GLU A 247 -20.40 7.42 12.17
C GLU A 247 -20.92 6.21 12.98
N LYS A 248 -20.06 5.42 13.62
CA LYS A 248 -20.44 4.29 14.50
C LYS A 248 -20.44 4.63 15.98
N GLY A 249 -20.37 5.91 16.35
CA GLY A 249 -20.33 6.37 17.73
C GLY A 249 -18.97 6.89 18.17
N ASP A 250 -18.67 6.76 19.47
CA ASP A 250 -17.41 7.25 20.03
C ASP A 250 -16.24 6.32 19.67
N LEU A 251 -15.24 6.86 18.99
CA LEU A 251 -13.96 6.21 18.72
C LEU A 251 -12.90 6.73 19.69
N ASP A 252 -12.24 5.82 20.42
CA ASP A 252 -11.11 6.16 21.26
C ASP A 252 -9.86 6.39 20.37
N CYS A 253 -9.29 7.60 20.45
CA CYS A 253 -8.05 7.94 19.77
C CYS A 253 -6.95 8.15 20.81
N SER A 254 -5.86 7.40 20.71
CA SER A 254 -4.74 7.46 21.64
C SER A 254 -3.44 7.77 20.92
N TYR A 255 -2.64 8.63 21.50
CA TYR A 255 -1.42 9.15 20.92
C TYR A 255 -0.23 8.84 21.81
N TYR A 256 0.79 8.20 21.27
CA TYR A 256 2.00 7.84 21.99
C TYR A 256 3.20 8.51 21.33
N VAL A 257 3.91 9.32 22.11
CA VAL A 257 5.03 10.11 21.60
C VAL A 257 6.18 10.13 22.60
N LEU A 258 7.39 10.37 22.12
CA LEU A 258 8.51 10.62 23.02
C LEU A 258 8.24 11.84 23.89
N ARG A 259 8.67 11.79 25.13
CA ARG A 259 8.39 12.82 26.15
C ARG A 259 8.69 14.25 25.69
N ASP A 260 9.83 14.43 25.00
CA ASP A 260 10.29 15.75 24.54
C ASP A 260 9.44 16.31 23.39
N ASN A 261 8.66 15.47 22.75
CA ASN A 261 7.82 15.84 21.60
C ASN A 261 6.33 16.07 21.96
N LEU A 262 5.94 15.85 23.22
CA LEU A 262 4.53 15.93 23.65
C LEU A 262 3.83 17.24 23.24
N ALA A 263 4.49 18.37 23.40
CA ALA A 263 3.90 19.68 23.06
C ALA A 263 3.71 19.86 21.56
N LYS A 264 4.67 19.39 20.74
CA LYS A 264 4.59 19.41 19.28
C LYS A 264 3.48 18.47 18.80
N ALA A 265 3.42 17.26 19.36
CA ALA A 265 2.42 16.26 19.03
C ALA A 265 0.99 16.74 19.31
N LYS A 266 0.74 17.35 20.48
CA LYS A 266 -0.59 17.91 20.81
C LYS A 266 -1.08 18.96 19.80
N LYS A 267 -0.16 19.68 19.16
CA LYS A 267 -0.50 20.64 18.10
C LYS A 267 -0.74 19.92 16.77
N GLN A 268 0.20 19.06 16.36
CA GLN A 268 0.20 18.45 15.03
C GLN A 268 -0.91 17.39 14.87
N PHE A 269 -1.17 16.62 15.93
CA PHE A 269 -2.16 15.55 15.88
C PHE A 269 -3.62 16.04 15.90
N GLN A 270 -3.85 17.36 15.94
CA GLN A 270 -5.15 17.95 15.63
C GLN A 270 -5.62 17.66 14.20
N ASP A 271 -4.74 17.18 13.34
CA ASP A 271 -5.11 16.70 11.99
C ASP A 271 -5.81 15.32 12.02
N VAL A 272 -5.67 14.54 13.10
CA VAL A 272 -6.32 13.21 13.20
C VAL A 272 -7.85 13.30 13.18
N PRO A 273 -8.53 14.08 14.05
CA PRO A 273 -9.99 14.18 13.97
C PRO A 273 -10.47 14.80 12.64
N LYS A 274 -9.67 15.66 12.00
CA LYS A 274 -10.00 16.19 10.68
C LYS A 274 -9.90 15.08 9.62
N MET A 275 -8.85 14.27 9.66
CA MET A 275 -8.66 13.12 8.78
C MET A 275 -9.82 12.14 8.92
N LEU A 276 -10.15 11.71 10.14
CA LEU A 276 -11.27 10.80 10.39
C LEU A 276 -12.58 11.34 9.82
N LYS A 277 -12.87 12.62 10.03
CA LYS A 277 -14.09 13.25 9.51
C LYS A 277 -14.16 13.27 7.99
N ALA A 278 -13.08 13.61 7.31
CA ALA A 278 -13.02 13.62 5.86
C ALA A 278 -13.12 12.20 5.29
N PHE A 279 -12.45 11.23 5.89
CA PHE A 279 -12.42 9.86 5.39
C PHE A 279 -13.70 9.09 5.69
N GLU A 280 -14.34 9.30 6.85
CA GLU A 280 -15.69 8.78 7.07
C GLU A 280 -16.70 9.33 6.06
N HIS A 281 -16.61 10.61 5.69
CA HIS A 281 -17.45 11.18 4.64
C HIS A 281 -17.25 10.47 3.29
N TRP A 282 -16.00 10.25 2.87
CA TRP A 282 -15.69 9.67 1.56
C TRP A 282 -15.79 8.16 1.50
N PHE A 283 -15.39 7.45 2.57
CA PHE A 283 -15.16 5.99 2.55
C PHE A 283 -16.11 5.21 3.46
N GLY A 284 -16.86 5.90 4.31
CA GLY A 284 -17.68 5.27 5.35
C GLY A 284 -16.96 5.19 6.70
N PRO A 285 -17.60 4.61 7.72
CA PRO A 285 -17.11 4.62 9.08
C PRO A 285 -15.71 4.02 9.18
N TYR A 286 -14.91 4.53 10.14
CA TYR A 286 -13.61 3.94 10.47
C TYR A 286 -13.75 2.42 10.68
N PRO A 287 -12.89 1.58 10.06
CA PRO A 287 -13.17 0.14 10.03
C PRO A 287 -12.96 -0.61 11.36
N PHE A 288 -12.16 -0.04 12.29
CA PHE A 288 -11.64 -0.76 13.46
C PHE A 288 -12.04 -0.09 14.79
N TYR A 289 -13.32 0.25 14.96
CA TYR A 289 -13.83 0.87 16.20
C TYR A 289 -13.54 0.03 17.45
N GLU A 290 -13.61 -1.30 17.32
CA GLU A 290 -13.33 -2.25 18.40
C GLU A 290 -11.87 -2.17 18.87
N ASP A 291 -10.95 -1.90 17.95
CA ASP A 291 -9.50 -1.84 18.20
C ASP A 291 -8.98 -0.44 18.51
N SER A 292 -9.85 0.59 18.46
CA SER A 292 -9.47 1.99 18.62
C SER A 292 -8.57 2.54 17.49
N TYR A 293 -8.25 3.81 17.50
CA TYR A 293 -7.24 4.42 16.64
C TYR A 293 -6.04 4.86 17.48
N LYS A 294 -4.83 4.52 17.06
CA LYS A 294 -3.60 5.02 17.67
C LYS A 294 -2.69 5.66 16.62
N LEU A 295 -2.03 6.75 17.02
CA LEU A 295 -0.92 7.33 16.28
C LEU A 295 0.32 7.30 17.17
N VAL A 296 1.36 6.61 16.73
CA VAL A 296 2.52 6.27 17.53
C VAL A 296 3.78 6.84 16.89
N GLU A 297 4.50 7.69 17.60
CA GLU A 297 5.78 8.21 17.12
C GLU A 297 6.79 7.07 16.96
N ALA A 298 7.43 6.99 15.78
CA ALA A 298 8.37 5.95 15.39
C ALA A 298 9.70 6.54 14.87
N PRO A 299 10.82 5.78 14.93
CA PRO A 299 12.12 6.24 14.48
C PRO A 299 12.31 6.28 12.96
N TYR A 300 11.21 6.31 12.20
CA TYR A 300 11.17 6.42 10.73
C TYR A 300 9.94 7.24 10.30
N LEU A 301 9.76 7.46 9.00
CA LEU A 301 8.80 8.43 8.46
C LEU A 301 7.34 8.14 8.81
N GLY A 302 6.87 6.95 8.56
CA GLY A 302 5.49 6.48 8.79
C GLY A 302 5.28 5.08 8.27
N MET A 303 4.19 4.45 8.67
CA MET A 303 3.77 3.12 8.23
C MET A 303 2.32 2.87 8.66
N GLU A 304 1.56 2.17 7.83
CA GLU A 304 0.12 1.94 7.93
C GLU A 304 -0.29 0.80 8.88
N HIS A 305 0.40 0.61 10.01
CA HIS A 305 0.06 -0.47 10.93
C HIS A 305 -1.37 -0.34 11.48
N GLN A 306 -2.20 -1.35 11.26
CA GLN A 306 -3.62 -1.36 11.63
C GLN A 306 -3.86 -0.94 13.07
N SER A 307 -4.76 0.03 13.29
CA SER A 307 -5.10 0.60 14.61
C SER A 307 -3.91 1.08 15.46
N SER A 308 -2.72 1.18 14.86
CA SER A 308 -1.45 1.57 15.50
C SER A 308 -0.53 2.27 14.49
N VAL A 309 -1.10 3.21 13.74
CA VAL A 309 -0.42 3.96 12.68
C VAL A 309 0.85 4.60 13.22
N THR A 310 1.99 4.41 12.54
CA THR A 310 3.26 4.97 12.98
C THR A 310 3.60 6.28 12.29
N TYR A 311 4.24 7.18 13.03
CA TYR A 311 4.46 8.57 12.66
C TYR A 311 5.89 9.04 12.93
N GLY A 312 6.54 9.66 11.97
CA GLY A 312 7.87 10.23 12.12
C GLY A 312 8.15 11.40 11.18
N ASN A 313 7.11 12.20 10.86
CA ASN A 313 7.20 13.36 9.97
C ASN A 313 7.81 14.63 10.62
N GLY A 314 8.29 14.51 11.86
CA GLY A 314 8.92 15.64 12.57
C GLY A 314 7.94 16.71 13.02
N PHE A 315 6.65 16.42 13.12
CA PHE A 315 5.58 17.33 13.55
C PHE A 315 5.46 18.57 12.66
N GLN A 316 5.42 18.36 11.36
CA GLN A 316 5.32 19.42 10.36
C GLN A 316 4.38 19.03 9.21
N ASN A 317 3.77 20.02 8.57
CA ASN A 317 2.93 19.81 7.40
C ASN A 317 3.74 19.40 6.18
N GLY A 318 3.07 18.78 5.20
CA GLY A 318 3.66 18.23 4.00
C GLY A 318 4.48 16.96 4.28
N TYR A 319 5.11 16.44 3.26
CA TYR A 319 6.03 15.31 3.33
C TYR A 319 7.42 15.82 3.76
N ARG A 320 7.73 15.73 5.06
CA ARG A 320 8.94 16.34 5.65
C ARG A 320 9.09 17.82 5.24
N GLY A 321 8.00 18.59 5.33
CA GLY A 321 7.97 20.01 4.97
C GLY A 321 7.90 20.30 3.48
N LYS A 322 7.72 19.29 2.62
CA LYS A 322 7.63 19.45 1.15
C LYS A 322 6.22 19.20 0.66
N ASP A 323 5.80 19.94 -0.33
CA ASP A 323 4.57 19.71 -1.07
C ASP A 323 4.83 18.78 -2.26
N LEU A 324 4.31 17.54 -2.19
CA LEU A 324 4.45 16.57 -3.27
C LEU A 324 3.63 16.96 -4.51
N SER A 325 2.54 17.69 -4.35
CA SER A 325 1.75 18.19 -5.48
C SER A 325 2.37 19.41 -6.17
N GLY A 326 3.14 20.23 -5.42
CA GLY A 326 3.72 21.47 -5.91
C GLY A 326 2.70 22.59 -6.15
N THR A 327 1.48 22.45 -5.62
CA THR A 327 0.38 23.41 -5.76
C THR A 327 0.23 24.33 -4.54
N GLY A 328 0.93 24.03 -3.45
CA GLY A 328 0.79 24.68 -2.15
C GLY A 328 -0.19 23.97 -1.21
N TRP A 329 -1.10 23.17 -1.74
CA TRP A 329 -2.11 22.45 -0.94
C TRP A 329 -1.48 21.39 -0.02
N GLY A 330 -0.43 20.69 -0.47
CA GLY A 330 0.26 19.70 0.33
C GLY A 330 0.93 20.23 1.60
N LEU A 331 1.09 21.56 1.76
CA LEU A 331 1.60 22.18 2.98
C LEU A 331 0.48 22.56 3.98
N LYS A 332 -0.78 22.28 3.66
CA LYS A 332 -1.92 22.60 4.52
C LYS A 332 -2.24 21.53 5.56
N PHE A 333 -1.64 20.35 5.45
CA PHE A 333 -1.88 19.20 6.33
C PHE A 333 -0.59 18.40 6.55
N ASP A 334 -0.57 17.55 7.58
CA ASP A 334 0.49 16.58 7.79
C ASP A 334 0.30 15.38 6.87
N PHE A 335 1.18 15.24 5.87
CA PHE A 335 1.09 14.21 4.85
C PHE A 335 1.05 12.79 5.46
N ILE A 336 1.89 12.51 6.45
CA ILE A 336 1.98 11.17 7.05
C ILE A 336 0.72 10.82 7.83
N ILE A 337 0.13 11.77 8.56
CA ILE A 337 -1.14 11.51 9.26
C ILE A 337 -2.22 11.14 8.24
N ILE A 338 -2.33 11.89 7.14
CA ILE A 338 -3.39 11.67 6.15
C ILE A 338 -3.15 10.39 5.35
N HIS A 339 -1.95 10.19 4.83
CA HIS A 339 -1.60 9.04 3.99
C HIS A 339 -1.68 7.73 4.79
N GLU A 340 -0.91 7.60 5.86
CA GLU A 340 -0.84 6.34 6.62
C GLU A 340 -2.19 5.96 7.26
N SER A 341 -3.00 6.96 7.64
CA SER A 341 -4.33 6.67 8.16
C SER A 341 -5.36 6.34 7.07
N GLY A 342 -5.13 6.77 5.82
CA GLY A 342 -5.94 6.37 4.67
C GLY A 342 -5.88 4.87 4.42
N HIS A 343 -4.77 4.27 4.75
CA HIS A 343 -4.57 2.82 4.68
C HIS A 343 -5.44 2.02 5.66
N GLU A 344 -6.02 2.63 6.68
CA GLU A 344 -7.01 1.92 7.52
C GLU A 344 -8.21 1.44 6.68
N TRP A 345 -8.62 2.21 5.64
CA TRP A 345 -9.65 1.81 4.69
C TRP A 345 -9.10 1.00 3.51
N PHE A 346 -7.87 1.31 3.03
CA PHE A 346 -7.28 0.69 1.83
C PHE A 346 -5.87 0.16 2.13
N ALA A 347 -5.78 -0.95 2.74
CA ALA A 347 -4.72 -1.86 3.11
C ALA A 347 -5.16 -2.76 4.26
N ASN A 348 -5.74 -2.15 5.32
CA ASN A 348 -6.11 -2.87 6.53
C ASN A 348 -7.55 -3.41 6.45
N ASN A 349 -8.52 -2.60 5.99
CA ASN A 349 -9.90 -3.05 5.75
C ASN A 349 -10.05 -3.84 4.44
N ILE A 350 -9.42 -3.35 3.36
CA ILE A 350 -9.41 -4.00 2.04
C ILE A 350 -7.97 -4.32 1.70
N THR A 351 -7.58 -5.57 1.88
CA THR A 351 -6.20 -6.03 1.71
C THR A 351 -6.02 -6.75 0.37
N TYR A 352 -4.94 -6.51 -0.37
CA TYR A 352 -4.63 -7.31 -1.55
C TYR A 352 -4.28 -8.75 -1.18
N LYS A 353 -4.64 -9.72 -2.03
CA LYS A 353 -4.25 -11.13 -1.85
C LYS A 353 -2.82 -11.42 -2.24
N ASP A 354 -2.27 -10.66 -3.18
CA ASP A 354 -0.91 -10.80 -3.69
C ASP A 354 -0.29 -9.41 -3.81
N ILE A 355 0.97 -9.26 -3.45
CA ILE A 355 1.67 -7.98 -3.48
C ILE A 355 1.72 -7.36 -4.90
N ALA A 356 1.55 -8.18 -5.94
CA ALA A 356 1.41 -7.69 -7.32
C ALA A 356 0.25 -6.69 -7.46
N ASP A 357 -0.77 -6.78 -6.59
CA ASP A 357 -1.95 -5.93 -6.54
C ASP A 357 -1.81 -4.76 -5.55
N MET A 358 -0.60 -4.36 -5.15
CA MET A 358 -0.34 -3.31 -4.15
C MET A 358 -1.00 -1.96 -4.51
N TRP A 359 -1.32 -1.73 -5.78
CA TRP A 359 -2.05 -0.53 -6.20
C TRP A 359 -3.40 -0.34 -5.47
N ILE A 360 -4.03 -1.43 -5.01
CA ILE A 360 -5.28 -1.37 -4.24
C ILE A 360 -5.07 -0.59 -2.94
N HIS A 361 -3.92 -0.77 -2.31
CA HIS A 361 -3.54 0.00 -1.13
C HIS A 361 -3.14 1.43 -1.52
N GLU A 362 -2.17 1.55 -2.39
CA GLU A 362 -1.46 2.79 -2.63
C GLU A 362 -2.21 3.80 -3.50
N SER A 363 -2.95 3.32 -4.53
CA SER A 363 -3.68 4.23 -5.41
C SER A 363 -4.86 4.90 -4.72
N PHE A 364 -5.64 4.13 -3.96
CA PHE A 364 -6.77 4.68 -3.22
C PHE A 364 -6.30 5.59 -2.08
N THR A 365 -5.22 5.22 -1.40
CA THR A 365 -4.65 6.03 -0.32
C THR A 365 -4.01 7.32 -0.86
N ASN A 366 -3.28 7.27 -1.96
CA ASN A 366 -2.79 8.49 -2.62
C ASN A 366 -3.96 9.40 -3.06
N TYR A 367 -5.04 8.82 -3.57
CA TYR A 367 -6.23 9.60 -3.94
C TYR A 367 -6.97 10.16 -2.71
N SER A 368 -6.89 9.51 -1.56
CA SER A 368 -7.48 10.00 -0.30
C SER A 368 -6.91 11.35 0.14
N GLU A 369 -5.64 11.62 -0.16
CA GLU A 369 -4.99 12.92 0.08
C GLU A 369 -5.73 14.04 -0.66
N SER A 370 -6.06 13.82 -1.94
CA SER A 370 -6.83 14.76 -2.76
C SER A 370 -8.23 14.97 -2.23
N LEU A 371 -8.89 13.90 -1.78
CA LEU A 371 -10.24 13.95 -1.20
C LEU A 371 -10.24 14.65 0.16
N PHE A 372 -9.18 14.52 0.96
CA PHE A 372 -8.99 15.31 2.18
C PHE A 372 -8.87 16.80 1.85
N VAL A 373 -8.05 17.16 0.87
CA VAL A 373 -7.90 18.55 0.41
C VAL A 373 -9.24 19.10 -0.08
N GLU A 374 -9.97 18.33 -0.88
CA GLU A 374 -11.30 18.70 -1.36
C GLU A 374 -12.27 18.97 -0.22
N TYR A 375 -12.30 18.09 0.77
CA TYR A 375 -13.23 18.20 1.90
C TYR A 375 -13.07 19.51 2.68
N TYR A 376 -11.84 19.97 2.87
CA TYR A 376 -11.55 21.17 3.68
C TYR A 376 -11.34 22.45 2.89
N TYR A 377 -10.92 22.35 1.63
CA TYR A 377 -10.53 23.51 0.82
C TYR A 377 -11.33 23.65 -0.48
N GLY A 378 -12.23 22.74 -0.74
CA GLY A 378 -13.13 22.76 -1.91
C GLY A 378 -12.62 21.92 -3.08
N LYS A 379 -13.56 21.66 -4.02
CA LYS A 379 -13.37 20.74 -5.14
C LYS A 379 -12.16 21.07 -6.00
N GLU A 380 -12.00 22.35 -6.36
CA GLU A 380 -10.88 22.81 -7.20
C GLU A 380 -9.53 22.55 -6.53
N ALA A 381 -9.42 22.78 -5.21
CA ALA A 381 -8.20 22.51 -4.46
C ALA A 381 -7.81 21.03 -4.50
N GLY A 382 -8.78 20.12 -4.30
CA GLY A 382 -8.57 18.67 -4.43
C GLY A 382 -8.14 18.27 -5.84
N PHE A 383 -8.76 18.85 -6.85
CA PHE A 383 -8.41 18.61 -8.26
C PHE A 383 -7.00 19.12 -8.59
N GLU A 384 -6.65 20.33 -8.15
CA GLU A 384 -5.29 20.86 -8.32
C GLU A 384 -4.25 19.96 -7.64
N TYR A 385 -4.55 19.43 -6.44
CA TYR A 385 -3.63 18.54 -5.73
C TYR A 385 -3.35 17.26 -6.53
N VAL A 386 -4.38 16.51 -6.97
CA VAL A 386 -4.18 15.28 -7.74
C VAL A 386 -3.49 15.54 -9.07
N LEU A 387 -3.84 16.62 -9.78
CA LEU A 387 -3.17 17.00 -11.02
C LEU A 387 -1.70 17.33 -10.81
N GLY A 388 -1.38 18.02 -9.71
CA GLY A 388 -0.01 18.36 -9.33
C GLY A 388 0.88 17.14 -9.09
N THR A 389 0.32 16.01 -8.65
CA THR A 389 1.07 14.76 -8.43
C THR A 389 1.54 14.11 -9.75
N ARG A 390 0.93 14.44 -10.90
CA ARG A 390 1.29 13.89 -12.24
C ARG A 390 2.76 14.05 -12.59
N LYS A 391 3.42 15.09 -12.08
CA LYS A 391 4.87 15.29 -12.29
C LYS A 391 5.74 14.17 -11.73
N GLY A 392 5.20 13.37 -10.81
CA GLY A 392 5.88 12.20 -10.21
C GLY A 392 5.73 10.92 -11.03
N ILE A 393 4.84 10.89 -12.03
CA ILE A 393 4.57 9.70 -12.86
C ILE A 393 5.77 9.44 -13.78
N LYS A 394 6.29 8.22 -13.76
CA LYS A 394 7.46 7.78 -14.52
C LYS A 394 7.11 6.97 -15.76
N ASN A 395 6.00 6.23 -15.74
CA ASN A 395 5.63 5.25 -16.76
C ASN A 395 6.77 4.26 -17.11
N ASP A 396 7.53 3.82 -16.10
CA ASP A 396 8.72 2.99 -16.25
C ASP A 396 8.40 1.51 -16.47
N LYS A 397 7.40 0.99 -15.78
CA LYS A 397 6.88 -0.38 -15.86
C LYS A 397 5.41 -0.42 -15.44
N PRO A 398 4.68 -1.52 -15.69
CA PRO A 398 3.31 -1.70 -15.21
C PRO A 398 3.17 -1.48 -13.70
N ILE A 399 2.01 -0.97 -13.29
CA ILE A 399 1.65 -0.81 -11.87
C ILE A 399 1.43 -2.17 -11.21
N ILE A 400 0.79 -3.11 -11.90
CA ILE A 400 0.64 -4.49 -11.42
C ILE A 400 1.98 -5.22 -11.54
N GLY A 401 2.36 -5.89 -10.45
CA GLY A 401 3.59 -6.67 -10.38
C GLY A 401 3.46 -8.09 -10.95
N ASN A 402 4.38 -8.97 -10.55
CA ASN A 402 4.34 -10.37 -10.93
C ASN A 402 3.74 -11.21 -9.80
N TYR A 403 2.67 -11.93 -10.10
CA TYR A 403 1.95 -12.76 -9.13
C TYR A 403 2.76 -13.98 -8.69
N ASN A 404 2.50 -14.45 -7.48
CA ASN A 404 3.05 -15.66 -6.87
C ASN A 404 4.57 -15.65 -6.63
N VAL A 405 5.21 -14.49 -6.63
CA VAL A 405 6.66 -14.36 -6.45
C VAL A 405 7.08 -13.17 -5.58
N ASN A 406 6.16 -12.61 -4.80
CA ASN A 406 6.38 -11.45 -3.93
C ASN A 406 7.06 -10.28 -4.66
N ASN A 407 6.50 -9.88 -5.80
CA ASN A 407 7.04 -8.82 -6.63
C ASN A 407 6.00 -7.74 -6.91
N GLU A 408 6.22 -6.57 -6.37
CA GLU A 408 5.40 -5.38 -6.59
C GLU A 408 5.64 -4.74 -7.97
N GLY A 409 4.67 -3.97 -8.43
CA GLY A 409 4.76 -3.22 -9.68
C GLY A 409 5.55 -1.92 -9.56
N SER A 410 5.23 -0.97 -10.45
CA SER A 410 5.84 0.37 -10.46
C SER A 410 5.41 1.20 -9.26
N GLY A 411 6.30 2.07 -8.76
CA GLY A 411 5.95 3.14 -7.84
C GLY A 411 4.94 4.16 -8.41
N ASP A 412 4.60 4.07 -9.68
CA ASP A 412 3.48 4.79 -10.29
C ASP A 412 2.11 4.38 -9.72
N MET A 413 2.07 3.30 -8.92
CA MET A 413 0.88 2.94 -8.15
C MET A 413 0.36 4.08 -7.26
N TYR A 414 1.24 5.00 -6.84
CA TYR A 414 0.87 6.21 -6.13
C TYR A 414 0.29 7.27 -7.10
N PRO A 415 1.09 8.05 -7.84
CA PRO A 415 0.56 9.20 -8.59
C PRO A 415 -0.26 8.80 -9.82
N LYS A 416 0.13 7.77 -10.58
CA LYS A 416 -0.62 7.33 -11.77
C LYS A 416 -1.92 6.62 -11.35
N GLY A 417 -1.86 5.80 -10.30
CA GLY A 417 -3.03 5.15 -9.73
C GLY A 417 -4.06 6.16 -9.21
N GLY A 418 -3.63 7.16 -8.43
CA GLY A 418 -4.50 8.24 -7.96
C GLY A 418 -5.12 9.04 -9.11
N ASN A 419 -4.35 9.34 -10.16
CA ASN A 419 -4.85 10.03 -11.36
C ASN A 419 -5.78 9.15 -12.22
N MET A 420 -5.60 7.82 -12.22
CA MET A 420 -6.56 6.88 -12.82
C MET A 420 -7.91 6.95 -12.08
N LEU A 421 -7.91 6.88 -10.75
CA LEU A 421 -9.13 6.99 -9.95
C LEU A 421 -9.82 8.34 -10.17
N HIS A 422 -9.04 9.42 -10.27
CA HIS A 422 -9.57 10.73 -10.60
C HIS A 422 -10.20 10.77 -12.01
N THR A 423 -9.59 10.12 -12.99
CA THR A 423 -10.15 9.96 -14.36
C THR A 423 -11.46 9.19 -14.32
N LEU A 424 -11.55 8.09 -13.55
CA LEU A 424 -12.80 7.33 -13.38
C LEU A 424 -13.92 8.20 -12.77
N ARG A 425 -13.60 9.06 -11.80
CA ARG A 425 -14.56 10.02 -11.25
C ARG A 425 -15.11 10.97 -12.34
N GLN A 426 -14.24 11.42 -13.27
CA GLN A 426 -14.69 12.26 -14.37
C GLN A 426 -15.63 11.53 -15.35
N ILE A 427 -15.38 10.22 -15.55
CA ILE A 427 -16.27 9.36 -16.35
C ILE A 427 -17.65 9.22 -15.66
N VAL A 428 -17.66 9.05 -14.35
CA VAL A 428 -18.92 9.01 -13.55
C VAL A 428 -19.68 10.33 -13.65
N ASN A 429 -18.97 11.45 -13.64
CA ASN A 429 -19.48 12.82 -13.75
C ASN A 429 -20.62 13.16 -12.76
N ASP A 430 -20.60 12.54 -11.59
CA ASP A 430 -21.52 12.73 -10.47
C ASP A 430 -20.77 12.45 -9.16
N ASP A 431 -20.52 13.49 -8.37
CA ASP A 431 -19.69 13.41 -7.17
C ASP A 431 -20.36 12.60 -6.05
N GLU A 432 -21.70 12.69 -5.93
CA GLU A 432 -22.43 11.91 -4.94
C GLU A 432 -22.45 10.42 -5.30
N LYS A 433 -22.63 10.10 -6.58
CA LYS A 433 -22.47 8.73 -7.07
C LYS A 433 -21.06 8.22 -6.83
N TRP A 434 -20.04 9.03 -7.12
CA TRP A 434 -18.63 8.66 -6.88
C TRP A 434 -18.35 8.38 -5.41
N ARG A 435 -18.82 9.26 -4.52
CA ARG A 435 -18.74 9.03 -3.08
C ARG A 435 -19.46 7.76 -2.66
N GLY A 436 -20.66 7.53 -3.20
CA GLY A 436 -21.39 6.28 -3.00
C GLY A 436 -20.62 5.04 -3.43
N ILE A 437 -19.90 5.10 -4.56
CA ILE A 437 -19.03 4.02 -5.04
C ILE A 437 -17.89 3.73 -4.05
N LEU A 438 -17.20 4.76 -3.56
CA LEU A 438 -16.09 4.59 -2.61
C LEU A 438 -16.57 4.04 -1.25
N ARG A 439 -17.69 4.51 -0.74
CA ARG A 439 -18.32 3.98 0.49
C ARG A 439 -18.80 2.54 0.30
N GLY A 440 -19.43 2.27 -0.86
CA GLY A 440 -19.89 0.94 -1.24
C GLY A 440 -18.75 -0.06 -1.38
N LEU A 441 -17.59 0.37 -1.90
CA LEU A 441 -16.39 -0.46 -1.98
C LEU A 441 -15.96 -0.94 -0.58
N ASN A 442 -15.85 -0.01 0.38
CA ASN A 442 -15.46 -0.33 1.75
C ASN A 442 -16.49 -1.20 2.50
N SER A 443 -17.77 -1.07 2.20
CA SER A 443 -18.80 -1.94 2.80
C SER A 443 -18.88 -3.31 2.14
N THR A 444 -18.66 -3.40 0.82
CA THR A 444 -18.71 -4.67 0.08
C THR A 444 -17.55 -5.59 0.43
N PHE A 445 -16.36 -5.02 0.57
CA PHE A 445 -15.14 -5.76 0.88
C PHE A 445 -14.66 -5.54 2.31
N TYR A 446 -15.59 -5.27 3.23
CA TYR A 446 -15.29 -5.01 4.64
C TYR A 446 -14.54 -6.19 5.27
N HIS A 447 -13.33 -5.91 5.80
CA HIS A 447 -12.40 -6.89 6.38
C HIS A 447 -12.14 -8.10 5.45
N GLN A 448 -11.82 -7.82 4.19
CA GLN A 448 -11.58 -8.88 3.21
C GLN A 448 -10.26 -8.70 2.46
N THR A 449 -9.67 -9.83 2.12
CA THR A 449 -8.60 -9.88 1.12
C THR A 449 -9.20 -9.97 -0.28
N VAL A 450 -8.70 -9.18 -1.21
CA VAL A 450 -9.24 -9.04 -2.57
C VAL A 450 -8.15 -9.16 -3.64
N SER A 451 -8.57 -9.46 -4.87
CA SER A 451 -7.73 -9.37 -6.07
C SER A 451 -8.07 -8.11 -6.87
N THR A 452 -7.15 -7.67 -7.73
CA THR A 452 -7.42 -6.61 -8.71
C THR A 452 -8.71 -6.85 -9.49
N LYS A 453 -8.97 -8.09 -9.93
CA LYS A 453 -10.18 -8.42 -10.70
C LYS A 453 -11.47 -8.10 -9.93
N GLN A 454 -11.52 -8.38 -8.63
CA GLN A 454 -12.71 -8.06 -7.82
C GLN A 454 -12.96 -6.56 -7.73
N ILE A 455 -11.91 -5.76 -7.61
CA ILE A 455 -12.00 -4.28 -7.56
C ILE A 455 -12.41 -3.73 -8.93
N GLU A 456 -11.79 -4.20 -10.02
CA GLU A 456 -12.13 -3.82 -11.40
C GLU A 456 -13.60 -4.12 -11.73
N ASP A 457 -14.07 -5.31 -11.37
CA ASP A 457 -15.46 -5.74 -11.61
C ASP A 457 -16.45 -4.89 -10.82
N TYR A 458 -16.16 -4.64 -9.53
CA TYR A 458 -16.97 -3.77 -8.70
C TYR A 458 -17.08 -2.36 -9.31
N LEU A 459 -15.96 -1.75 -9.66
CA LEU A 459 -15.95 -0.40 -10.22
C LEU A 459 -16.69 -0.34 -11.56
N SER A 460 -16.47 -1.30 -12.46
CA SER A 460 -17.17 -1.38 -13.74
C SER A 460 -18.68 -1.48 -13.55
N GLN A 461 -19.12 -2.32 -12.62
CA GLN A 461 -20.54 -2.51 -12.30
C GLN A 461 -21.16 -1.22 -11.73
N GLN A 462 -20.49 -0.55 -10.80
CA GLN A 462 -21.03 0.66 -10.16
C GLN A 462 -21.03 1.88 -11.09
N VAL A 463 -20.02 2.00 -11.94
CA VAL A 463 -19.96 3.04 -12.97
C VAL A 463 -21.03 2.80 -14.05
N GLY A 464 -21.29 1.54 -14.39
CA GLY A 464 -22.30 1.10 -15.37
C GLY A 464 -21.76 0.94 -16.79
N ILE A 465 -20.42 0.87 -16.95
CA ILE A 465 -19.75 0.57 -18.23
C ILE A 465 -18.59 -0.40 -18.00
N ASP A 466 -18.21 -1.14 -19.04
CA ASP A 466 -17.00 -1.97 -18.99
C ASP A 466 -15.75 -1.10 -18.99
N LEU A 467 -15.02 -1.12 -17.88
CA LEU A 467 -13.76 -0.40 -17.68
C LEU A 467 -12.52 -1.28 -17.91
N SER A 468 -12.67 -2.50 -18.41
CA SER A 468 -11.58 -3.46 -18.54
C SER A 468 -10.40 -2.93 -19.37
N THR A 469 -10.67 -2.25 -20.49
CA THR A 469 -9.63 -1.63 -21.32
C THR A 469 -8.98 -0.44 -20.64
N VAL A 470 -9.72 0.31 -19.81
CA VAL A 470 -9.19 1.44 -19.02
C VAL A 470 -8.23 0.92 -17.96
N PHE A 471 -8.60 -0.13 -17.21
CA PHE A 471 -7.70 -0.76 -16.25
C PHE A 471 -6.48 -1.39 -16.93
N ASN A 472 -6.65 -2.05 -18.07
CA ASN A 472 -5.52 -2.59 -18.84
C ASN A 472 -4.55 -1.48 -19.24
N GLN A 473 -5.06 -0.31 -19.66
CA GLN A 473 -4.23 0.82 -20.05
C GLN A 473 -3.44 1.40 -18.88
N TYR A 474 -4.09 1.66 -17.74
CA TYR A 474 -3.43 2.36 -16.65
C TYR A 474 -2.64 1.45 -15.73
N LEU A 475 -3.09 0.21 -15.48
CA LEU A 475 -2.46 -0.71 -14.55
C LEU A 475 -1.43 -1.63 -15.18
N ARG A 476 -1.61 -2.01 -16.47
CA ARG A 476 -0.79 -3.04 -17.13
C ARG A 476 0.05 -2.52 -18.30
N ASP A 477 -0.13 -1.25 -18.68
CA ASP A 477 0.60 -0.60 -19.78
C ASP A 477 1.27 0.70 -19.30
N THR A 478 2.37 1.06 -19.95
CA THR A 478 3.12 2.28 -19.62
C THR A 478 2.79 3.46 -20.53
N ARG A 479 2.08 3.22 -21.63
CA ARG A 479 1.71 4.27 -22.57
C ARG A 479 0.63 5.19 -21.99
N ILE A 480 0.69 6.48 -22.35
CA ILE A 480 -0.38 7.45 -22.07
C ILE A 480 -1.30 7.48 -23.28
N PRO A 481 -2.61 7.14 -23.13
CA PRO A 481 -3.53 7.17 -24.26
C PRO A 481 -3.63 8.59 -24.82
N THR A 482 -3.60 8.71 -26.14
CA THR A 482 -3.59 9.99 -26.84
C THR A 482 -4.84 10.14 -27.69
N LEU A 483 -5.62 11.20 -27.41
CA LEU A 483 -6.74 11.59 -28.30
C LEU A 483 -6.17 12.29 -29.52
N GLU A 484 -6.15 11.61 -30.63
CA GLU A 484 -5.80 12.15 -31.91
C GLU A 484 -7.05 12.74 -32.58
N TYR A 485 -6.98 13.97 -33.07
CA TYR A 485 -8.14 14.62 -33.69
C TYR A 485 -7.73 15.56 -34.84
N PHE A 486 -8.71 15.84 -35.74
CA PHE A 486 -8.59 16.82 -36.81
C PHE A 486 -9.90 17.53 -37.08
N PHE A 487 -9.81 18.71 -37.72
CA PHE A 487 -10.97 19.44 -38.21
C PHE A 487 -10.98 19.42 -39.75
N LYS A 488 -12.06 18.93 -40.37
CA LYS A 488 -12.25 18.90 -41.83
C LYS A 488 -13.74 18.92 -42.17
N ASP A 489 -14.12 19.64 -43.20
CA ASP A 489 -15.47 19.64 -43.80
C ASP A 489 -16.61 19.82 -42.76
N ASN A 490 -16.44 20.77 -41.83
CA ASN A 490 -17.37 21.01 -40.72
C ASN A 490 -17.58 19.81 -39.79
N GLN A 491 -16.58 18.97 -39.67
CA GLN A 491 -16.53 17.87 -38.74
C GLN A 491 -15.25 17.91 -37.91
N VAL A 492 -15.29 17.39 -36.68
CA VAL A 492 -14.11 16.94 -35.92
C VAL A 492 -14.06 15.43 -35.98
N GLY A 493 -12.99 14.91 -36.58
CA GLY A 493 -12.64 13.50 -36.51
C GLY A 493 -11.77 13.25 -35.27
N TYR A 494 -11.97 12.14 -34.59
CA TYR A 494 -11.21 11.79 -33.38
C TYR A 494 -11.09 10.28 -33.19
N ARG A 495 -9.98 9.84 -32.54
CA ARG A 495 -9.74 8.44 -32.16
C ARG A 495 -8.76 8.35 -31.00
N TRP A 496 -8.71 7.19 -30.35
CA TRP A 496 -7.62 6.85 -29.45
C TRP A 496 -6.42 6.28 -30.21
N THR A 497 -5.23 6.74 -29.84
CA THR A 497 -3.94 6.20 -30.26
C THR A 497 -3.03 6.02 -29.05
N ASN A 498 -1.86 5.40 -29.23
CA ASN A 498 -0.90 5.12 -28.15
C ASN A 498 -1.52 4.41 -26.95
N CYS A 499 -2.41 3.47 -27.19
CA CYS A 499 -3.20 2.76 -26.19
C CYS A 499 -3.22 1.24 -26.41
N VAL A 500 -3.82 0.52 -25.47
CA VAL A 500 -4.06 -0.93 -25.61
C VAL A 500 -5.11 -1.20 -26.68
N PRO A 501 -5.10 -2.39 -27.32
CA PRO A 501 -6.13 -2.78 -28.28
C PRO A 501 -7.53 -2.68 -27.68
N GLY A 502 -8.48 -2.13 -28.45
CA GLY A 502 -9.88 -1.98 -28.04
C GLY A 502 -10.13 -0.88 -26.99
N PHE A 503 -9.16 -0.02 -26.71
CA PHE A 503 -9.33 1.08 -25.76
C PHE A 503 -10.45 2.02 -26.20
N ASN A 504 -11.43 2.25 -25.34
CA ASN A 504 -12.69 2.95 -25.64
C ASN A 504 -13.14 3.91 -24.53
N MET A 505 -12.21 4.41 -23.73
CA MET A 505 -12.51 5.28 -22.59
C MET A 505 -13.26 6.55 -23.05
N PRO A 506 -14.43 6.88 -22.46
CA PRO A 506 -15.09 8.17 -22.68
C PRO A 506 -14.18 9.32 -22.20
N VAL A 507 -14.22 10.44 -22.89
CA VAL A 507 -13.45 11.63 -22.52
C VAL A 507 -14.27 12.91 -22.67
N LYS A 508 -14.24 13.76 -21.66
CA LYS A 508 -14.85 15.07 -21.69
C LYS A 508 -13.94 16.05 -22.42
N VAL A 509 -14.54 16.82 -23.33
CA VAL A 509 -13.85 17.87 -24.07
C VAL A 509 -14.68 19.14 -24.05
N THR A 510 -14.04 20.29 -24.25
CA THR A 510 -14.70 21.54 -24.59
C THR A 510 -14.53 21.77 -26.09
N LEU A 511 -15.64 21.72 -26.81
CA LEU A 511 -15.70 21.96 -28.25
C LEU A 511 -16.39 23.30 -28.50
N ASN A 512 -15.65 24.30 -28.98
CA ASN A 512 -16.16 25.67 -29.19
C ASN A 512 -16.82 26.30 -27.95
N GLY A 513 -16.27 26.05 -26.76
CA GLY A 513 -16.81 26.57 -25.51
C GLY A 513 -17.97 25.76 -24.91
N LYS A 514 -18.39 24.66 -25.55
CA LYS A 514 -19.42 23.76 -25.05
C LYS A 514 -18.80 22.45 -24.60
N GLU A 515 -19.15 21.97 -23.41
CA GLU A 515 -18.76 20.66 -22.94
C GLU A 515 -19.46 19.53 -23.71
N GLU A 516 -18.69 18.56 -24.15
CA GLU A 516 -19.14 17.35 -24.84
C GLU A 516 -18.45 16.13 -24.27
N LEU A 517 -19.18 15.01 -24.16
CA LEU A 517 -18.60 13.71 -23.79
C LEU A 517 -18.39 12.89 -25.06
N LEU A 518 -17.14 12.79 -25.51
CA LEU A 518 -16.79 11.97 -26.65
C LEU A 518 -16.71 10.49 -26.24
N GLN A 519 -16.99 9.61 -27.21
CA GLN A 519 -16.86 8.15 -27.11
C GLN A 519 -15.83 7.66 -28.16
N PRO A 520 -14.53 8.00 -27.98
CA PRO A 520 -13.52 7.59 -28.96
C PRO A 520 -13.24 6.09 -28.87
N GLU A 521 -12.85 5.53 -30.00
CA GLU A 521 -12.30 4.18 -30.14
C GLU A 521 -10.96 4.27 -30.86
N THR A 522 -10.34 3.16 -31.15
CA THR A 522 -9.09 3.11 -31.96
C THR A 522 -9.32 3.42 -33.44
N GLU A 523 -10.57 3.27 -33.88
CA GLU A 523 -11.01 3.67 -35.23
C GLU A 523 -11.53 5.12 -35.23
N TRP A 524 -11.45 5.77 -36.38
CA TRP A 524 -11.93 7.14 -36.55
C TRP A 524 -13.44 7.25 -36.36
N LYS A 525 -13.84 8.16 -35.48
CA LYS A 525 -15.21 8.68 -35.34
C LYS A 525 -15.25 10.15 -35.69
N SER A 526 -16.42 10.69 -36.01
CA SER A 526 -16.59 12.12 -36.25
C SER A 526 -17.91 12.62 -35.72
N ILE A 527 -17.94 13.91 -35.35
CA ILE A 527 -19.13 14.67 -35.00
C ILE A 527 -19.13 16.01 -35.75
N PRO A 528 -20.31 16.57 -36.07
CA PRO A 528 -20.42 17.88 -36.73
C PRO A 528 -19.86 19.02 -35.86
N VAL A 529 -19.24 20.02 -36.52
CA VAL A 529 -18.84 21.28 -35.88
C VAL A 529 -19.35 22.47 -36.68
N ILE A 530 -19.65 23.59 -35.99
CA ILE A 530 -20.32 24.75 -36.58
C ILE A 530 -19.38 25.66 -37.38
N SER A 531 -18.04 25.57 -37.15
CA SER A 531 -17.05 26.50 -37.68
C SER A 531 -15.76 25.84 -38.07
N LYS A 532 -15.11 26.34 -39.14
CA LYS A 532 -13.75 25.94 -39.55
C LYS A 532 -12.66 26.33 -38.53
N ASN A 533 -12.96 27.29 -37.64
CA ASN A 533 -12.03 27.73 -36.58
C ASN A 533 -12.36 27.08 -35.23
N SER A 534 -12.92 25.86 -35.26
CA SER A 534 -13.26 25.12 -34.04
C SER A 534 -12.04 24.78 -33.20
N LYS A 535 -12.20 24.88 -31.90
CA LYS A 535 -11.19 24.45 -30.90
C LYS A 535 -11.74 23.26 -30.11
N LEU A 536 -10.89 22.29 -29.91
CA LEU A 536 -11.13 21.17 -29.01
C LEU A 536 -10.08 21.20 -27.90
N GLU A 537 -10.54 21.24 -26.66
CA GLU A 537 -9.71 21.18 -25.47
C GLU A 537 -10.18 19.98 -24.63
N ILE A 538 -9.25 19.09 -24.25
CA ILE A 538 -9.58 17.96 -23.35
C ILE A 538 -9.68 18.50 -21.92
N ASP A 539 -10.65 18.00 -21.16
CA ASP A 539 -10.73 18.28 -19.73
C ASP A 539 -9.43 17.78 -19.05
N LYS A 540 -8.70 18.71 -18.44
CA LYS A 540 -7.41 18.47 -17.76
C LYS A 540 -7.48 17.39 -16.68
N ASN A 541 -8.67 17.09 -16.17
CA ASN A 541 -8.89 16.09 -15.13
C ASN A 541 -8.73 14.64 -15.65
N PHE A 542 -8.81 14.42 -16.96
CA PHE A 542 -8.45 13.13 -17.54
C PHE A 542 -6.92 12.98 -17.66
N TYR A 543 -6.39 11.81 -17.31
CA TYR A 543 -4.95 11.52 -17.48
C TYR A 543 -4.69 10.96 -18.88
N VAL A 544 -4.70 11.83 -19.86
CA VAL A 544 -4.51 11.53 -21.28
C VAL A 544 -3.66 12.62 -21.95
N ALA A 545 -3.14 12.32 -23.14
CA ALA A 545 -2.55 13.30 -24.04
C ALA A 545 -3.49 13.62 -25.20
N SER A 546 -3.20 14.69 -25.94
CA SER A 546 -3.93 15.03 -27.19
C SER A 546 -2.95 15.38 -28.30
N PHE A 547 -3.36 15.10 -29.52
CA PHE A 547 -2.62 15.46 -30.72
C PHE A 547 -3.56 15.91 -31.83
N ASN A 548 -3.41 17.17 -32.25
CA ASN A 548 -4.16 17.72 -33.39
C ASN A 548 -3.38 17.48 -34.67
N ILE A 549 -3.97 16.76 -35.61
CA ILE A 549 -3.38 16.46 -36.94
C ILE A 549 -3.99 17.32 -38.05
N THR A 550 -4.73 18.39 -37.70
CA THR A 550 -5.24 19.32 -38.71
C THR A 550 -4.07 20.02 -39.40
N GLU A 551 -4.04 19.90 -40.72
CA GLU A 551 -3.05 20.57 -41.58
C GLU A 551 -3.28 22.09 -41.64
#